data_c133442cf4508811d2df1948bb35bb81
#
_entry.id   c133442cf4508811d2df1948bb35bb81
#
_cell.length_a   1.000
_cell.length_b   1.000
_cell.length_c   1.000
_cell.angle_alpha   90.00
_cell.angle_beta   90.00
_cell.angle_gamma   90.00
#
_symmetry.space_group_name_H-M   'P 1'
#
loop_
_entity.id
_entity.type
_entity.pdbx_description
1 polymer ?
#
loop_
_entity_poly.entity_id
_entity_poly.type
_entity_poly.pdbx_seq_one_letter_code
_entity_poly.pdbx_strand_id
1 'polypeptide(L)'
;MKLQQLRCVFQIVQSEFNISKASEALSTSQPGVSKQIKLLEDEIGIKIFQRNGKRLVNLTEPGELVLSSIETILQESNNIKVISEEYIEKDQGTFTIATTHTQARYK
;
A
#
# COMPACT_ATOMS: atom_id res chain seq x y z
N MET A 1 -12.91 -2.05 2.36
CA MET A 1 -11.52 -1.55 2.29
C MET A 1 -10.74 -2.38 1.31
N LYS A 2 -10.15 -1.72 0.33
CA LYS A 2 -9.43 -2.43 -0.73
C LYS A 2 -7.96 -2.10 -0.69
N LEU A 3 -7.14 -3.05 -1.10
CA LEU A 3 -5.70 -2.86 -1.13
C LEU A 3 -5.32 -1.65 -1.98
N GLN A 4 -6.05 -1.43 -3.07
CA GLN A 4 -5.80 -0.28 -3.93
C GLN A 4 -5.95 1.03 -3.17
N GLN A 5 -6.93 1.12 -2.26
CA GLN A 5 -7.13 2.32 -1.46
C GLN A 5 -5.96 2.54 -0.52
N LEU A 6 -5.44 1.45 0.06
CA LEU A 6 -4.30 1.55 0.95
C LEU A 6 -3.06 2.01 0.19
N ARG A 7 -2.89 1.54 -1.04
CA ARG A 7 -1.78 1.99 -1.87
C ARG A 7 -1.89 3.46 -2.21
N CYS A 8 -3.11 3.97 -2.40
CA CYS A 8 -3.30 5.39 -2.64
C CYS A 8 -2.83 6.23 -1.46
N VAL A 9 -3.20 5.82 -0.25
CA VAL A 9 -2.77 6.55 0.95
C VAL A 9 -1.25 6.54 1.05
N PHE A 10 -0.65 5.37 0.91
CA PHE A 10 0.79 5.23 1.03
C PHE A 10 1.51 6.09 0.00
N GLN A 11 1.05 6.04 -1.25
CA GLN A 11 1.71 6.77 -2.33
C GLN A 11 1.59 8.29 -2.15
N ILE A 12 0.47 8.76 -1.63
CA ILE A 12 0.31 10.19 -1.37
C ILE A 12 1.34 10.65 -0.33
N VAL A 13 1.55 9.87 0.72
CA VAL A 13 2.54 10.21 1.72
C VAL A 13 3.94 10.18 1.12
N GLN A 14 4.25 9.17 0.30
CA GLN A 14 5.55 9.07 -0.35
C GLN A 14 5.79 10.23 -1.31
N SER A 15 4.73 10.77 -1.87
CA SER A 15 4.82 11.89 -2.80
C SER A 15 4.71 13.24 -2.10
N GLU A 16 4.87 13.24 -0.77
CA GLU A 16 4.82 14.46 0.03
C GLU A 16 3.50 15.20 -0.13
N PHE A 17 2.42 14.42 -0.13
CA PHE A 17 1.05 14.93 -0.22
C PHE A 17 0.73 15.61 -1.56
N ASN A 18 1.52 15.31 -2.58
CA ASN A 18 1.27 15.82 -3.92
C ASN A 18 0.45 14.80 -4.69
N ILE A 19 -0.85 15.07 -4.87
CA ILE A 19 -1.75 14.12 -5.52
C ILE A 19 -1.36 13.90 -6.97
N SER A 20 -0.84 14.92 -7.63
CA SER A 20 -0.42 14.79 -9.02
C SER A 20 0.70 13.77 -9.16
N LYS A 21 1.71 13.87 -8.30
CA LYS A 21 2.81 12.90 -8.32
C LYS A 21 2.32 11.51 -7.95
N ALA A 22 1.44 11.42 -6.94
CA ALA A 22 0.93 10.14 -6.51
C ALA A 22 0.14 9.47 -7.63
N SER A 23 -0.67 10.24 -8.36
CA SER A 23 -1.47 9.67 -9.42
C SER A 23 -0.58 9.15 -10.56
N GLU A 24 0.51 9.84 -10.85
CA GLU A 24 1.45 9.36 -11.84
C GLU A 24 2.08 8.05 -11.41
N ALA A 25 2.52 7.98 -10.17
CA ALA A 25 3.15 6.77 -9.65
C ALA A 25 2.19 5.59 -9.65
N LEU A 26 0.90 5.87 -9.47
CA LEU A 26 -0.12 4.82 -9.43
C LEU A 26 -0.71 4.53 -10.81
N SER A 27 -0.30 5.26 -11.83
CA SER A 27 -0.82 5.14 -13.19
C SER A 27 -2.33 5.31 -13.22
N THR A 28 -2.82 6.31 -12.50
CA THR A 28 -4.24 6.59 -12.48
C THR A 28 -4.44 8.10 -12.46
N SER A 29 -5.69 8.54 -12.58
CA SER A 29 -5.98 9.97 -12.63
C SER A 29 -6.05 10.56 -11.23
N GLN A 30 -5.85 11.89 -11.14
CA GLN A 30 -5.97 12.57 -9.87
C GLN A 30 -7.37 12.42 -9.26
N PRO A 31 -8.45 12.61 -10.04
CA PRO A 31 -9.79 12.37 -9.49
C PRO A 31 -9.97 10.93 -9.00
N GLY A 32 -9.32 9.97 -9.69
CA GLY A 32 -9.38 8.58 -9.28
C GLY A 32 -8.76 8.36 -7.92
N VAL A 33 -7.59 8.95 -7.68
CA VAL A 33 -6.93 8.86 -6.39
C VAL A 33 -7.79 9.51 -5.31
N SER A 34 -8.28 10.72 -5.58
CA SER A 34 -9.11 11.46 -4.61
C SER A 34 -10.34 10.67 -4.25
N LYS A 35 -10.96 10.02 -5.23
CA LYS A 35 -12.15 9.22 -4.99
C LYS A 35 -11.85 8.04 -4.07
N GLN A 36 -10.74 7.36 -4.31
CA GLN A 36 -10.38 6.22 -3.49
C GLN A 36 -10.12 6.63 -2.05
N ILE A 37 -9.48 7.77 -1.84
CA ILE A 37 -9.23 8.27 -0.50
C ILE A 37 -10.54 8.58 0.21
N LYS A 38 -11.46 9.26 -0.50
CA LYS A 38 -12.73 9.62 0.09
C LYS A 38 -13.53 8.37 0.46
N LEU A 39 -13.56 7.38 -0.42
CA LEU A 39 -14.28 6.15 -0.14
C LEU A 39 -13.71 5.45 1.09
N LEU A 40 -12.39 5.42 1.21
CA LEU A 40 -11.77 4.79 2.35
C LEU A 40 -12.08 5.55 3.64
N GLU A 41 -11.93 6.87 3.63
CA GLU A 41 -12.23 7.68 4.81
C GLU A 41 -13.69 7.53 5.23
N ASP A 42 -14.60 7.50 4.25
CA ASP A 42 -16.02 7.32 4.55
C ASP A 42 -16.29 5.94 5.17
N GLU A 43 -15.63 4.93 4.64
CA GLU A 43 -15.84 3.57 5.13
C GLU A 43 -15.35 3.40 6.56
N ILE A 44 -14.16 3.90 6.87
CA ILE A 44 -13.60 3.70 8.21
C ILE A 44 -14.06 4.77 9.19
N GLY A 45 -14.69 5.84 8.69
CA GLY A 45 -15.31 6.83 9.57
C GLY A 45 -14.36 7.84 10.19
N ILE A 46 -13.12 7.93 9.71
CA ILE A 46 -12.18 8.93 10.20
C ILE A 46 -11.48 9.56 9.01
N LYS A 47 -10.98 10.78 9.22
CA LYS A 47 -10.20 11.45 8.20
C LYS A 47 -8.74 11.04 8.35
N ILE A 48 -8.13 10.67 7.26
CA ILE A 48 -6.72 10.27 7.25
C ILE A 48 -5.85 11.48 6.97
N PHE A 49 -6.33 12.40 6.10
CA PHE A 49 -5.55 13.55 5.70
C PHE A 49 -6.15 14.85 6.18
N GLN A 50 -5.27 15.77 6.58
CA GLN A 50 -5.66 17.14 6.83
C GLN A 50 -5.67 17.88 5.50
N ARG A 51 -6.65 18.77 5.32
CA ARG A 51 -6.80 19.49 4.07
C ARG A 51 -6.78 20.98 4.29
N ASN A 52 -6.25 21.69 3.30
CA ASN A 52 -6.34 23.14 3.27
C ASN A 52 -7.05 23.43 1.94
N GLY A 53 -8.36 23.63 2.02
CA GLY A 53 -9.17 23.69 0.81
C GLY A 53 -9.22 22.34 0.16
N LYS A 54 -8.78 22.27 -1.09
CA LYS A 54 -8.74 21.00 -1.81
C LYS A 54 -7.39 20.31 -1.72
N ARG A 55 -6.43 20.93 -1.06
CA ARG A 55 -5.09 20.37 -0.98
C ARG A 55 -4.92 19.54 0.25
N LEU A 56 -4.22 18.41 0.09
CA LEU A 56 -3.80 17.61 1.24
C LEU A 56 -2.50 18.19 1.75
N VAL A 57 -2.43 18.40 3.05
CA VAL A 57 -1.23 19.03 3.62
C VAL A 57 -0.50 18.18 4.63
N ASN A 58 -1.15 17.23 5.24
CA ASN A 58 -0.52 16.40 6.25
C ASN A 58 -1.45 15.26 6.61
N LEU A 59 -1.02 14.39 7.50
CA LEU A 59 -1.87 13.34 8.07
C LEU A 59 -2.53 13.88 9.32
N THR A 60 -3.74 13.39 9.60
CA THR A 60 -4.34 13.62 10.89
C THR A 60 -3.67 12.72 11.92
N GLU A 61 -3.97 12.94 13.19
CA GLU A 61 -3.43 12.09 14.23
C GLU A 61 -3.85 10.62 14.02
N PRO A 62 -5.15 10.33 13.83
CA PRO A 62 -5.51 8.94 13.53
C PRO A 62 -4.94 8.48 12.18
N GLY A 63 -4.74 9.41 11.23
CA GLY A 63 -4.15 9.06 9.96
C GLY A 63 -2.74 8.52 10.08
N GLU A 64 -1.97 9.02 11.03
CA GLU A 64 -0.63 8.50 11.27
C GLU A 64 -0.67 7.06 11.73
N LEU A 65 -1.62 6.75 12.61
CA LEU A 65 -1.78 5.38 13.08
C LEU A 65 -2.25 4.46 11.95
N VAL A 66 -3.18 4.96 11.14
CA VAL A 66 -3.66 4.19 10.00
C VAL A 66 -2.52 3.92 9.01
N LEU A 67 -1.68 4.92 8.77
CA LEU A 67 -0.55 4.73 7.86
C LEU A 67 0.37 3.63 8.33
N SER A 68 0.65 3.57 9.63
CA SER A 68 1.51 2.52 10.16
C SER A 68 0.94 1.13 9.85
N SER A 69 -0.36 0.96 10.03
CA SER A 69 -1.02 -0.30 9.72
C SER A 69 -1.00 -0.58 8.22
N ILE A 70 -1.20 0.46 7.41
CA ILE A 70 -1.17 0.31 5.95
C ILE A 70 0.20 -0.19 5.50
N GLU A 71 1.26 0.37 6.06
CA GLU A 71 2.61 -0.05 5.70
C GLU A 71 2.82 -1.54 5.98
N THR A 72 2.32 -2.00 7.12
CA THR A 72 2.42 -3.41 7.47
C THR A 72 1.64 -4.27 6.48
N ILE A 73 0.42 -3.86 6.14
CA ILE A 73 -0.42 -4.61 5.22
C ILE A 73 0.24 -4.70 3.84
N LEU A 74 0.76 -3.58 3.35
CA LEU A 74 1.39 -3.58 2.03
C LEU A 74 2.66 -4.42 2.03
N GLN A 75 3.41 -4.39 3.12
CA GLN A 75 4.60 -5.22 3.22
C GLN A 75 4.23 -6.69 3.19
N GLU A 76 3.19 -7.07 3.93
CA GLU A 76 2.75 -8.46 3.92
C GLU A 76 2.18 -8.88 2.57
N SER A 77 1.50 -7.98 1.89
CA SER A 77 1.04 -8.25 0.54
C SER A 77 2.22 -8.56 -0.38
N ASN A 78 3.29 -7.79 -0.25
CA ASN A 78 4.49 -8.04 -1.05
C ASN A 78 5.14 -9.37 -0.67
N ASN A 79 5.13 -9.72 0.61
CA ASN A 79 5.68 -10.99 1.05
C ASN A 79 4.96 -12.17 0.42
N ILE A 80 3.65 -12.07 0.25
CA ILE A 80 2.89 -13.12 -0.41
C ILE A 80 3.37 -13.31 -1.84
N LYS A 81 3.63 -12.22 -2.55
CA LYS A 81 4.15 -12.31 -3.90
C LYS A 81 5.52 -12.98 -3.94
N VAL A 82 6.38 -12.62 -3.00
CA VAL A 82 7.71 -13.21 -2.94
C VAL A 82 7.63 -14.73 -2.71
N ILE A 83 6.76 -15.14 -1.80
CA ILE A 83 6.57 -16.56 -1.52
C ILE A 83 6.09 -17.28 -2.78
N SER A 84 5.11 -16.67 -3.46
CA SER A 84 4.56 -17.26 -4.66
C SER A 84 5.62 -17.43 -5.74
N GLU A 85 6.45 -16.42 -5.93
CA GLU A 85 7.50 -16.48 -6.94
C GLU A 85 8.49 -17.59 -6.64
N GLU A 86 8.84 -17.77 -5.38
CA GLU A 86 9.75 -18.83 -5.00
C GLU A 86 9.19 -20.21 -5.31
N TYR A 87 7.91 -20.39 -5.06
CA TYR A 87 7.29 -21.69 -5.33
C TYR A 87 7.09 -21.95 -6.81
N ILE A 88 6.83 -20.91 -7.58
CA ILE A 88 6.76 -21.05 -9.03
C ILE A 88 8.09 -21.51 -9.58
N GLU A 89 9.19 -20.92 -9.12
CA GLU A 89 10.51 -21.33 -9.54
C GLU A 89 10.82 -22.76 -9.15
N LYS A 90 10.41 -23.15 -7.95
CA LYS A 90 10.60 -24.52 -7.50
C LYS A 90 9.87 -25.50 -8.40
N ASP A 91 8.65 -25.16 -8.77
CA ASP A 91 7.85 -26.03 -9.63
C ASP A 91 8.51 -26.24 -10.97
N GLN A 92 9.31 -25.31 -11.41
CA GLN A 92 10.05 -25.46 -12.65
C GLN A 92 11.32 -26.26 -12.47
N GLY A 93 11.52 -26.76 -11.27
CA GLY A 93 12.61 -27.67 -11.02
C GLY A 93 13.97 -27.07 -10.92
N THR A 94 14.02 -25.80 -10.73
CA THR A 94 15.30 -25.15 -10.78
C THR A 94 16.04 -25.19 -9.50
N PHE A 95 15.43 -25.51 -8.46
CA PHE A 95 16.10 -25.43 -7.34
C PHE A 95 15.86 -26.01 -6.18
N THR A 96 16.53 -26.72 -5.70
CA THR A 96 16.50 -27.38 -4.48
C THR A 96 17.04 -26.52 -3.39
N ILE A 97 17.89 -25.69 -3.72
CA ILE A 97 18.53 -24.86 -2.72
C ILE A 97 17.57 -23.91 -2.04
N ALA A 98 16.66 -23.41 -2.80
CA ALA A 98 15.69 -22.45 -2.28
C ALA A 98 14.82 -23.04 -1.19
N THR A 99 14.70 -24.34 -1.17
CA THR A 99 13.88 -25.01 -0.19
C THR A 99 14.31 -24.72 1.24
N THR A 100 15.60 -24.74 1.47
CA THR A 100 16.13 -24.52 2.79
C THR A 100 15.82 -23.12 3.29
N HIS A 101 15.96 -22.14 2.43
CA HIS A 101 15.69 -20.78 2.81
C HIS A 101 14.22 -20.55 3.10
N THR A 102 13.38 -21.22 2.34
CA THR A 102 11.96 -21.06 2.54
C THR A 102 11.56 -21.52 3.92
N GLN A 103 12.13 -22.63 4.36
CA GLN A 103 11.81 -23.10 5.69
C GLN A 103 12.26 -22.14 6.77
N ALA A 104 13.41 -21.55 6.60
CA ALA A 104 13.90 -20.61 7.57
C ALA A 104 12.97 -19.45 7.76
N ARG A 105 12.27 -19.08 6.69
CA ARG A 105 11.41 -17.95 6.79
C ARG A 105 10.13 -18.16 7.53
N TYR A 106 9.71 -19.38 7.68
CA TYR A 106 8.47 -19.64 8.35
C TYR A 106 8.60 -19.53 9.84
N LYS A 107 9.76 -19.24 10.30
CA LYS A 107 9.92 -19.10 11.72
C LYS A 107 9.61 -17.71 12.19
#